data_5e3544e2b3edb87d9d2a0c94385b8921
#
_entry.id   5e3544e2b3edb87d9d2a0c94385b8921
#
_cell.length_a   1.000
_cell.length_b   1.000
_cell.length_c   1.000
_cell.angle_alpha   90.00
_cell.angle_beta   90.00
_cell.angle_gamma   90.00
#
_symmetry.space_group_name_H-M   'P 1'
#
loop_
_entity.id
_entity.type
_entity.pdbx_description
1 polymer ?
#
loop_
_entity_poly.entity_id
_entity_poly.type
_entity_poly.pdbx_seq_one_letter_code
_entity_poly.pdbx_strand_id
1 'polypeptide(L)'
;MKRINFILCAFGLALSAMSLGSCNNNDYYDYGYLRPTAVVTVRPQADGSFFMQLDDFTVIYPDNMDKSPFGDKEVRALVNYTPSVANDADPESSFSYARINWIDSIRTKQPVENLGEEQNNLTYGTDPIEIVRDWVTVAEDGYLTLRIRTRWGERCRPHIINLVGGVNPDNIYEFDLHHDAQGDTYGNMGDALIAFNLNGLPRDGGNNVTIRLNWRSFTGYKSVDFKLRLRPEQGDGSDNTGEGDNTGGTNNGEVDPASIAYNDYVE
;
A
#
# COMPACT_ATOMS: atom_id res chain seq x y z
N MET A 1 -30.30 -70.63 -41.74
CA MET A 1 -30.49 -69.79 -42.94
C MET A 1 -31.65 -68.83 -42.60
N LYS A 2 -31.34 -67.61 -42.20
CA LYS A 2 -32.31 -66.52 -42.08
C LYS A 2 -31.64 -65.25 -42.56
N ARG A 3 -32.19 -64.63 -43.58
CA ARG A 3 -31.72 -63.38 -44.19
C ARG A 3 -32.13 -62.23 -43.29
N ILE A 4 -31.18 -61.36 -43.02
CA ILE A 4 -31.39 -60.09 -42.27
C ILE A 4 -31.42 -58.99 -43.33
N ASN A 5 -32.57 -58.32 -43.42
CA ASN A 5 -32.80 -57.14 -44.26
C ASN A 5 -32.12 -55.92 -43.67
N PHE A 6 -31.30 -55.27 -44.45
CA PHE A 6 -30.81 -53.93 -44.14
C PHE A 6 -31.85 -52.89 -44.52
N ILE A 7 -32.34 -52.19 -43.54
CA ILE A 7 -33.16 -50.97 -43.72
C ILE A 7 -32.20 -49.82 -43.75
N LEU A 8 -32.02 -49.15 -44.89
CA LEU A 8 -31.34 -47.86 -45.01
C LEU A 8 -32.28 -46.80 -44.46
N CYS A 9 -31.93 -46.23 -43.29
CA CYS A 9 -32.47 -44.95 -42.87
C CYS A 9 -31.56 -43.84 -43.36
N ALA A 10 -32.00 -43.15 -44.38
CA ALA A 10 -31.39 -41.89 -44.81
C ALA A 10 -31.75 -40.82 -43.79
N PHE A 11 -30.81 -40.44 -42.95
CA PHE A 11 -30.95 -39.25 -42.10
C PHE A 11 -30.31 -38.05 -42.84
N GLY A 12 -31.19 -37.13 -43.21
CA GLY A 12 -30.83 -35.86 -43.81
C GLY A 12 -29.93 -35.02 -42.89
N LEU A 13 -28.78 -34.62 -43.40
CA LEU A 13 -27.95 -33.60 -42.79
C LEU A 13 -28.62 -32.23 -42.95
N ALA A 14 -29.28 -31.77 -41.89
CA ALA A 14 -29.60 -30.35 -41.75
C ALA A 14 -28.32 -29.62 -41.36
N LEU A 15 -27.69 -28.94 -42.29
CA LEU A 15 -26.66 -27.92 -41.99
C LEU A 15 -27.35 -26.75 -41.29
N SER A 16 -27.34 -26.77 -39.97
CA SER A 16 -27.56 -25.56 -39.19
C SER A 16 -26.28 -24.72 -39.29
N ALA A 17 -26.32 -23.69 -40.11
CA ALA A 17 -25.36 -22.61 -40.08
C ALA A 17 -25.46 -21.94 -38.70
N MET A 18 -24.60 -22.36 -37.77
CA MET A 18 -24.32 -21.59 -36.58
C MET A 18 -23.56 -20.34 -37.07
N SER A 19 -24.29 -19.24 -37.12
CA SER A 19 -23.69 -17.93 -37.18
C SER A 19 -22.78 -17.79 -35.94
N LEU A 20 -21.47 -17.89 -36.14
CA LEU A 20 -20.48 -17.43 -35.22
C LEU A 20 -20.69 -15.91 -35.12
N GLY A 21 -21.56 -15.50 -34.21
CA GLY A 21 -21.58 -14.15 -33.69
C GLY A 21 -20.22 -13.95 -33.06
N SER A 22 -19.31 -13.34 -33.83
CA SER A 22 -18.14 -12.69 -33.28
C SER A 22 -18.65 -11.73 -32.24
N CYS A 23 -18.55 -12.13 -30.95
CA CYS A 23 -18.57 -11.17 -29.86
C CYS A 23 -17.39 -10.26 -30.13
N ASN A 24 -17.67 -9.14 -30.76
CA ASN A 24 -16.76 -8.02 -30.79
C ASN A 24 -16.80 -7.48 -29.36
N ASN A 25 -15.99 -8.09 -28.47
CA ASN A 25 -15.67 -7.53 -27.18
C ASN A 25 -14.75 -6.31 -27.45
N ASN A 26 -15.35 -5.25 -27.99
CA ASN A 26 -14.92 -3.94 -27.63
C ASN A 26 -15.43 -3.76 -26.19
N ASP A 27 -14.76 -4.41 -25.25
CA ASP A 27 -14.79 -3.97 -23.87
C ASP A 27 -14.18 -2.57 -23.87
N TYR A 28 -15.04 -1.60 -24.15
CA TYR A 28 -14.84 -0.24 -23.72
C TYR A 28 -14.84 -0.35 -22.20
N TYR A 29 -13.65 -0.52 -21.61
CA TYR A 29 -13.50 -0.38 -20.17
C TYR A 29 -13.95 1.03 -19.85
N ASP A 30 -15.16 1.14 -19.36
CA ASP A 30 -15.68 2.38 -18.82
C ASP A 30 -14.91 2.66 -17.52
N TYR A 31 -13.78 3.35 -17.66
CA TYR A 31 -12.95 3.81 -16.53
C TYR A 31 -13.74 4.59 -15.49
N GLY A 32 -14.94 5.06 -15.83
CA GLY A 32 -15.85 5.72 -14.90
C GLY A 32 -16.32 4.86 -13.72
N TYR A 33 -16.17 3.53 -13.80
CA TYR A 33 -16.48 2.61 -12.70
C TYR A 33 -15.25 2.18 -11.90
N LEU A 34 -14.03 2.47 -12.36
CA LEU A 34 -12.83 2.19 -11.60
C LEU A 34 -12.69 3.23 -10.49
N ARG A 35 -12.73 2.76 -9.26
CA ARG A 35 -12.47 3.55 -8.05
C ARG A 35 -11.32 2.93 -7.28
N PRO A 36 -10.09 3.04 -7.78
CA PRO A 36 -8.94 2.48 -7.11
C PRO A 36 -8.75 3.10 -5.74
N THR A 37 -8.22 2.30 -4.83
CA THR A 37 -7.74 2.76 -3.54
C THR A 37 -6.23 2.67 -3.54
N ALA A 38 -5.56 3.67 -3.01
CA ALA A 38 -4.11 3.74 -2.97
C ALA A 38 -3.60 4.33 -1.66
N VAL A 39 -2.38 3.99 -1.31
CA VAL A 39 -1.61 4.67 -0.27
C VAL A 39 -0.87 5.83 -0.94
N VAL A 40 -1.01 7.03 -0.42
CA VAL A 40 -0.40 8.25 -0.99
C VAL A 40 0.28 9.09 0.10
N THR A 41 1.19 9.96 -0.32
CA THR A 41 1.66 11.06 0.52
C THR A 41 1.01 12.36 0.06
N VAL A 42 0.16 12.93 0.90
CA VAL A 42 -0.45 14.25 0.67
C VAL A 42 0.58 15.33 0.97
N ARG A 43 0.92 16.15 -0.02
CA ARG A 43 1.92 17.21 0.06
C ARG A 43 1.30 18.57 -0.20
N PRO A 44 1.10 19.39 0.84
CA PRO A 44 0.68 20.78 0.69
C PRO A 44 1.74 21.61 -0.06
N GLN A 45 1.28 22.59 -0.81
CA GLN A 45 2.10 23.58 -1.53
C GLN A 45 1.98 24.96 -0.89
N ALA A 46 2.91 25.84 -1.21
CA ALA A 46 2.98 27.18 -0.62
C ALA A 46 1.76 28.07 -0.95
N ASP A 47 1.06 27.80 -2.05
CA ASP A 47 -0.16 28.50 -2.46
C ASP A 47 -1.43 27.94 -1.78
N GLY A 48 -1.28 26.94 -0.90
CA GLY A 48 -2.36 26.25 -0.19
C GLY A 48 -3.01 25.12 -0.99
N SER A 49 -2.62 24.90 -2.25
CA SER A 49 -2.98 23.70 -3.01
C SER A 49 -2.23 22.46 -2.48
N PHE A 50 -2.51 21.30 -3.02
CA PHE A 50 -1.78 20.09 -2.67
C PHE A 50 -1.78 19.10 -3.84
N PHE A 51 -0.84 18.19 -3.79
CA PHE A 51 -0.82 16.99 -4.62
C PHE A 51 -0.64 15.74 -3.76
N MET A 52 -0.85 14.59 -4.35
CA MET A 52 -0.67 13.30 -3.72
C MET A 52 0.41 12.52 -4.46
N GLN A 53 1.50 12.20 -3.78
CA GLN A 53 2.52 11.30 -4.30
C GLN A 53 1.99 9.87 -4.17
N LEU A 54 1.78 9.19 -5.29
CA LEU A 54 1.23 7.84 -5.34
C LEU A 54 2.33 6.80 -5.08
N ASP A 55 3.44 6.95 -5.77
CA ASP A 55 4.63 6.10 -5.66
C ASP A 55 5.89 6.99 -5.78
N ASP A 56 7.05 6.38 -6.03
CA ASP A 56 8.32 7.12 -6.14
C ASP A 56 8.37 8.10 -7.33
N PHE A 57 7.44 7.98 -8.31
CA PHE A 57 7.48 8.70 -9.58
C PHE A 57 6.16 9.39 -9.92
N THR A 58 5.03 8.82 -9.51
CA THR A 58 3.70 9.22 -9.97
C THR A 58 3.04 10.18 -9.00
N VAL A 59 2.48 11.26 -9.54
CA VAL A 59 1.76 12.28 -8.79
C VAL A 59 0.30 12.34 -9.22
N ILE A 60 -0.61 12.47 -8.27
CA ILE A 60 -2.03 12.71 -8.50
C ILE A 60 -2.40 14.11 -8.05
N TYR A 61 -3.03 14.88 -8.94
CA TYR A 61 -3.63 16.17 -8.63
C TYR A 61 -5.14 16.02 -8.44
N PRO A 62 -5.71 16.44 -7.30
CA PRO A 62 -7.15 16.42 -7.12
C PRO A 62 -7.83 17.45 -8.02
N ASP A 63 -8.95 17.08 -8.65
CA ASP A 63 -9.77 17.99 -9.48
C ASP A 63 -11.00 18.53 -8.74
N ASN A 64 -11.27 18.04 -7.55
CA ASN A 64 -12.43 18.40 -6.73
C ASN A 64 -12.08 18.95 -5.33
N MET A 65 -10.81 19.20 -5.07
CA MET A 65 -10.34 19.75 -3.80
C MET A 65 -9.21 20.76 -4.04
N ASP A 66 -9.45 22.01 -3.65
CA ASP A 66 -8.47 23.10 -3.82
C ASP A 66 -7.45 23.16 -2.66
N LYS A 67 -7.79 22.57 -1.52
CA LYS A 67 -6.96 22.62 -0.31
C LYS A 67 -6.86 21.25 0.33
N SER A 68 -5.70 21.00 0.94
CA SER A 68 -5.47 19.77 1.71
C SER A 68 -6.43 19.67 2.89
N PRO A 69 -7.09 18.51 3.11
CA PRO A 69 -7.91 18.30 4.29
C PRO A 69 -7.08 18.24 5.60
N PHE A 70 -5.75 18.16 5.47
CA PHE A 70 -4.81 18.08 6.59
C PHE A 70 -4.07 19.39 6.86
N GLY A 71 -4.49 20.51 6.23
CA GLY A 71 -3.85 21.82 6.33
C GLY A 71 -2.45 21.79 5.70
N ASP A 72 -1.48 22.41 6.37
CA ASP A 72 -0.10 22.56 5.88
C ASP A 72 0.80 21.37 6.25
N LYS A 73 0.22 20.25 6.69
CA LYS A 73 0.97 19.07 7.08
C LYS A 73 1.09 18.08 5.94
N GLU A 74 2.29 17.57 5.73
CA GLU A 74 2.50 16.38 4.93
C GLU A 74 1.95 15.17 5.70
N VAL A 75 1.10 14.35 5.05
CA VAL A 75 0.41 13.23 5.68
C VAL A 75 0.43 12.01 4.77
N ARG A 76 0.84 10.86 5.32
CA ARG A 76 0.61 9.58 4.65
C ARG A 76 -0.87 9.20 4.79
N ALA A 77 -1.53 8.84 3.70
CA ALA A 77 -2.97 8.66 3.67
C ALA A 77 -3.38 7.48 2.79
N LEU A 78 -4.54 6.92 3.08
CA LEU A 78 -5.27 6.02 2.21
C LEU A 78 -6.31 6.85 1.44
N VAL A 79 -6.33 6.73 0.12
CA VAL A 79 -7.24 7.49 -0.74
C VAL A 79 -8.01 6.57 -1.66
N ASN A 80 -9.30 6.82 -1.83
CA ASN A 80 -10.10 6.26 -2.91
C ASN A 80 -10.41 7.37 -3.91
N TYR A 81 -10.14 7.11 -5.19
CA TYR A 81 -10.26 8.13 -6.21
C TYR A 81 -10.87 7.58 -7.50
N THR A 82 -11.34 8.46 -8.35
CA THR A 82 -11.79 8.15 -9.71
C THR A 82 -10.87 8.91 -10.67
N PRO A 83 -10.13 8.23 -11.54
CA PRO A 83 -9.29 8.91 -12.54
C PRO A 83 -10.13 9.86 -13.41
N SER A 84 -9.61 11.05 -13.69
CA SER A 84 -10.26 12.00 -14.58
C SER A 84 -9.96 11.66 -16.02
N VAL A 85 -10.96 11.82 -16.89
CA VAL A 85 -10.89 11.47 -18.32
C VAL A 85 -9.80 12.25 -19.08
N ALA A 86 -9.36 13.39 -18.54
CA ALA A 86 -8.27 14.18 -19.12
C ALA A 86 -6.89 13.49 -19.07
N ASN A 87 -6.78 12.38 -18.37
CA ASN A 87 -5.54 11.60 -18.25
C ASN A 87 -5.21 10.76 -19.50
N ASP A 88 -6.12 10.67 -20.47
CA ASP A 88 -5.91 9.85 -21.68
C ASP A 88 -4.92 10.48 -22.68
N ALA A 89 -4.40 11.66 -22.40
CA ALA A 89 -3.63 12.43 -23.38
C ALA A 89 -2.16 12.01 -23.47
N ASP A 90 -1.57 11.42 -22.41
CA ASP A 90 -0.16 10.99 -22.40
C ASP A 90 0.07 9.84 -21.41
N PRO A 91 0.17 8.60 -21.91
CA PRO A 91 0.44 7.43 -21.08
C PRO A 91 1.81 7.46 -20.38
N GLU A 92 2.74 8.30 -20.86
CA GLU A 92 4.08 8.45 -20.26
C GLU A 92 4.15 9.59 -19.24
N SER A 93 3.01 10.27 -18.96
CA SER A 93 2.96 11.36 -18.00
C SER A 93 3.17 10.83 -16.58
N SER A 94 4.13 11.41 -15.85
CA SER A 94 4.36 11.13 -14.43
C SER A 94 3.31 11.74 -13.50
N PHE A 95 2.29 12.39 -14.03
CA PHE A 95 1.19 12.97 -13.25
C PHE A 95 -0.16 12.68 -13.88
N SER A 96 -1.18 12.62 -13.02
CA SER A 96 -2.56 12.40 -13.42
C SER A 96 -3.49 13.28 -12.59
N TYR A 97 -4.72 13.49 -13.10
CA TYR A 97 -5.79 14.16 -12.36
C TYR A 97 -6.82 13.15 -11.89
N ALA A 98 -7.37 13.36 -10.71
CA ALA A 98 -8.37 12.46 -10.18
C ALA A 98 -9.36 13.17 -9.27
N ARG A 99 -10.61 12.70 -9.30
CA ARG A 99 -11.62 13.04 -8.31
C ARG A 99 -11.42 12.20 -7.07
N ILE A 100 -11.25 12.85 -5.92
CA ILE A 100 -11.13 12.19 -4.65
C ILE A 100 -12.51 11.86 -4.10
N ASN A 101 -12.77 10.57 -3.83
CA ASN A 101 -14.02 10.10 -3.25
C ASN A 101 -13.98 10.16 -1.72
N TRP A 102 -12.88 9.70 -1.12
CA TRP A 102 -12.56 9.86 0.28
C TRP A 102 -11.04 9.74 0.49
N ILE A 103 -10.55 10.28 1.60
CA ILE A 103 -9.15 10.26 2.01
C ILE A 103 -9.05 10.23 3.52
N ASP A 104 -8.29 9.25 4.06
CA ASP A 104 -8.06 9.05 5.47
C ASP A 104 -6.57 9.05 5.79
N SER A 105 -6.20 9.72 6.88
CA SER A 105 -4.81 9.76 7.32
C SER A 105 -4.37 8.41 7.90
N ILE A 106 -3.13 8.02 7.60
CA ILE A 106 -2.45 6.90 8.25
C ILE A 106 -1.58 7.46 9.37
N ARG A 107 -1.68 6.88 10.57
CA ARG A 107 -0.79 7.25 11.68
C ARG A 107 0.66 7.11 11.23
N THR A 108 1.41 8.22 11.29
CA THR A 108 2.80 8.25 10.82
C THR A 108 3.73 8.63 11.97
N LYS A 109 4.81 7.86 12.13
CA LYS A 109 5.83 8.06 13.16
C LYS A 109 7.22 8.16 12.55
N GLN A 110 8.16 8.66 13.33
CA GLN A 110 9.59 8.52 13.08
C GLN A 110 10.10 7.25 13.76
N PRO A 111 11.18 6.63 13.27
CA PRO A 111 11.89 5.61 14.03
C PRO A 111 12.33 6.16 15.38
N VAL A 112 12.35 5.30 16.38
CA VAL A 112 12.85 5.61 17.72
C VAL A 112 14.26 5.06 17.89
N GLU A 113 14.99 5.59 18.89
CA GLU A 113 16.37 5.19 19.18
C GLU A 113 16.43 3.80 19.82
N ASN A 114 17.55 3.13 19.60
CA ASN A 114 17.88 1.88 20.25
C ASN A 114 18.43 2.14 21.67
N LEU A 115 17.71 1.66 22.67
CA LEU A 115 18.10 1.74 24.09
C LEU A 115 18.86 0.48 24.57
N GLY A 116 19.12 -0.45 23.67
CA GLY A 116 19.60 -1.81 23.98
C GLY A 116 18.44 -2.80 24.15
N GLU A 117 18.68 -4.07 23.83
CA GLU A 117 17.65 -5.12 23.72
C GLU A 117 16.71 -5.18 24.95
N GLU A 118 17.28 -5.25 26.14
CA GLU A 118 16.50 -5.34 27.38
C GLU A 118 15.62 -4.09 27.57
N GLN A 119 16.19 -2.91 27.39
CA GLN A 119 15.48 -1.65 27.58
C GLN A 119 14.47 -1.40 26.46
N ASN A 120 14.76 -1.78 25.21
CA ASN A 120 13.78 -1.74 24.11
C ASN A 120 12.54 -2.57 24.46
N ASN A 121 12.75 -3.81 24.94
CA ASN A 121 11.67 -4.71 25.32
C ASN A 121 10.78 -4.14 26.44
N LEU A 122 11.40 -3.47 27.42
CA LEU A 122 10.69 -2.84 28.53
C LEU A 122 9.94 -1.56 28.09
N THR A 123 10.51 -0.78 27.19
CA THR A 123 10.00 0.54 26.82
C THR A 123 9.02 0.48 25.65
N TYR A 124 9.31 -0.36 24.65
CA TYR A 124 8.55 -0.41 23.40
C TYR A 124 7.64 -1.64 23.28
N GLY A 125 7.73 -2.56 24.25
CA GLY A 125 6.92 -3.77 24.29
C GLY A 125 7.47 -4.93 23.46
N THR A 126 6.88 -6.11 23.70
CA THR A 126 7.25 -7.36 23.00
C THR A 126 6.01 -8.18 22.63
N ASP A 127 4.84 -7.57 22.60
CA ASP A 127 3.63 -8.27 22.22
C ASP A 127 3.67 -8.70 20.75
N PRO A 128 3.12 -9.87 20.40
CA PRO A 128 3.20 -10.35 19.04
C PRO A 128 2.30 -9.54 18.09
N ILE A 129 2.81 -9.36 16.88
CA ILE A 129 2.12 -8.67 15.79
C ILE A 129 2.41 -9.37 14.47
N GLU A 130 1.44 -9.40 13.54
CA GLU A 130 1.67 -9.86 12.17
C GLU A 130 1.71 -8.69 11.21
N ILE A 131 2.54 -8.82 10.18
CA ILE A 131 2.54 -7.93 9.04
C ILE A 131 1.78 -8.63 7.91
N VAL A 132 0.68 -8.03 7.48
CA VAL A 132 -0.14 -8.54 6.38
C VAL A 132 0.53 -8.13 5.07
N ARG A 133 0.95 -9.12 4.28
CA ARG A 133 1.58 -8.89 2.99
C ARG A 133 0.50 -8.71 1.92
N ASP A 134 0.16 -7.47 1.67
CA ASP A 134 -0.70 -7.07 0.58
C ASP A 134 -0.18 -5.74 -0.02
N TRP A 135 -0.93 -5.14 -0.93
CA TRP A 135 -0.54 -3.92 -1.62
C TRP A 135 -0.43 -2.67 -0.72
N VAL A 136 -1.03 -2.70 0.49
CA VAL A 136 -0.94 -1.59 1.46
C VAL A 136 0.38 -1.64 2.24
N THR A 137 0.97 -2.83 2.38
CA THR A 137 2.29 -3.00 3.01
C THR A 137 3.35 -2.68 1.97
N VAL A 138 3.81 -1.44 1.95
CA VAL A 138 4.66 -0.89 0.88
C VAL A 138 5.74 0.03 1.44
N ALA A 139 6.89 0.03 0.76
CA ALA A 139 8.00 0.95 1.02
C ALA A 139 8.24 1.83 -0.20
N GLU A 140 7.84 3.11 -0.12
CA GLU A 140 7.89 4.07 -1.24
C GLU A 140 7.91 5.50 -0.71
N ASP A 141 8.41 6.44 -1.53
CA ASP A 141 8.46 7.87 -1.21
C ASP A 141 9.13 8.16 0.15
N GLY A 142 10.07 7.28 0.55
CA GLY A 142 10.75 7.37 1.84
C GLY A 142 9.92 6.94 3.04
N TYR A 143 8.75 6.34 2.84
CA TYR A 143 7.90 5.79 3.89
C TYR A 143 7.86 4.26 3.85
N LEU A 144 7.85 3.65 5.02
CA LEU A 144 7.44 2.26 5.21
C LEU A 144 6.03 2.27 5.76
N THR A 145 5.05 1.85 4.96
CA THR A 145 3.66 1.69 5.38
C THR A 145 3.38 0.22 5.61
N LEU A 146 2.82 -0.11 6.76
CA LEU A 146 2.54 -1.48 7.18
C LEU A 146 1.05 -1.64 7.47
N ARG A 147 0.47 -2.70 6.93
CA ARG A 147 -0.77 -3.27 7.44
C ARG A 147 -0.42 -4.29 8.50
N ILE A 148 -0.73 -3.96 9.72
CA ILE A 148 -0.47 -4.79 10.89
C ILE A 148 -1.74 -5.54 11.29
N ARG A 149 -1.56 -6.72 11.88
CA ARG A 149 -2.64 -7.55 12.43
C ARG A 149 -2.28 -8.01 13.81
N THR A 150 -3.15 -7.74 14.77
CA THR A 150 -3.00 -8.20 16.14
C THR A 150 -4.36 -8.48 16.78
N ARG A 151 -4.38 -8.79 18.07
CA ARG A 151 -5.61 -9.01 18.82
C ARG A 151 -6.09 -7.69 19.41
N TRP A 152 -7.41 -7.48 19.36
CA TRP A 152 -8.08 -6.31 19.86
C TRP A 152 -9.19 -6.76 20.81
N GLY A 153 -9.08 -6.42 22.06
CA GLY A 153 -10.06 -6.75 23.10
C GLY A 153 -11.12 -5.67 23.25
N GLU A 154 -11.93 -5.81 24.29
CA GLU A 154 -13.03 -4.89 24.55
C GLU A 154 -12.58 -3.54 25.14
N ARG A 155 -11.35 -3.45 25.61
CA ARG A 155 -10.87 -2.26 26.34
C ARG A 155 -10.50 -1.09 25.47
N CYS A 156 -10.41 -1.25 24.16
CA CYS A 156 -10.08 -0.21 23.19
C CYS A 156 -8.90 0.68 23.63
N ARG A 157 -7.86 0.08 24.19
CA ARG A 157 -6.62 0.80 24.51
C ARG A 157 -5.81 0.97 23.26
N PRO A 158 -5.19 2.14 23.04
CA PRO A 158 -4.27 2.30 21.93
C PRO A 158 -3.12 1.29 22.01
N HIS A 159 -2.85 0.60 20.91
CA HIS A 159 -1.66 -0.23 20.78
C HIS A 159 -0.50 0.66 20.31
N ILE A 160 0.62 0.58 21.00
CA ILE A 160 1.79 1.39 20.68
C ILE A 160 2.72 0.58 19.79
N ILE A 161 2.97 1.09 18.59
CA ILE A 161 3.85 0.46 17.62
C ILE A 161 5.06 1.36 17.41
N ASN A 162 6.25 0.82 17.60
CA ASN A 162 7.51 1.55 17.42
C ASN A 162 8.44 0.82 16.47
N LEU A 163 9.10 1.58 15.61
CA LEU A 163 10.18 1.11 14.75
C LEU A 163 11.50 1.55 15.36
N VAL A 164 12.27 0.61 15.87
CA VAL A 164 13.56 0.88 16.53
C VAL A 164 14.68 0.80 15.49
N GLY A 165 15.39 1.91 15.30
CA GLY A 165 16.56 1.96 14.41
C GLY A 165 17.86 1.74 15.17
N GLY A 166 18.97 1.45 14.43
CA GLY A 166 20.29 1.27 15.03
C GLY A 166 20.43 -0.02 15.86
N VAL A 167 19.63 -1.02 15.54
CA VAL A 167 19.66 -2.35 16.22
C VAL A 167 20.85 -3.19 15.77
N ASN A 168 21.37 -2.94 14.59
CA ASN A 168 22.55 -3.58 14.04
C ASN A 168 23.62 -2.53 13.69
N PRO A 169 24.78 -2.51 14.38
CA PRO A 169 25.82 -1.53 14.09
C PRO A 169 26.47 -1.69 12.70
N ASP A 170 26.38 -2.89 12.11
CA ASP A 170 26.92 -3.18 10.78
C ASP A 170 25.92 -2.90 9.66
N ASN A 171 24.64 -2.62 10.00
CA ASN A 171 23.58 -2.33 9.04
C ASN A 171 22.60 -1.29 9.58
N ILE A 172 22.82 -0.03 9.23
CA ILE A 172 21.99 1.11 9.65
C ILE A 172 20.55 1.06 9.10
N TYR A 173 20.29 0.20 8.11
CA TYR A 173 18.97 0.00 7.50
C TYR A 173 18.21 -1.19 8.09
N GLU A 174 18.69 -1.74 9.21
CA GLU A 174 18.00 -2.79 9.94
C GLU A 174 17.20 -2.20 11.11
N PHE A 175 15.95 -2.66 11.24
CA PHE A 175 14.97 -2.16 12.20
C PHE A 175 14.26 -3.30 12.89
N ASP A 176 13.93 -3.09 14.16
CA ASP A 176 13.05 -3.95 14.93
C ASP A 176 11.69 -3.26 15.13
N LEU A 177 10.60 -3.93 14.74
CA LEU A 177 9.24 -3.48 15.04
C LEU A 177 8.84 -4.01 16.41
N HIS A 178 8.58 -3.10 17.32
CA HIS A 178 8.08 -3.37 18.66
C HIS A 178 6.60 -3.05 18.76
N HIS A 179 5.90 -3.84 19.56
CA HIS A 179 4.49 -3.69 19.83
C HIS A 179 4.21 -3.83 21.32
N ASP A 180 3.55 -2.81 21.88
CA ASP A 180 2.97 -2.82 23.23
C ASP A 180 1.44 -2.73 23.10
N ALA A 181 0.78 -3.84 23.35
CA ALA A 181 -0.68 -3.92 23.37
C ALA A 181 -1.30 -3.30 24.64
N GLN A 182 -0.48 -2.76 25.55
CA GLN A 182 -0.90 -2.20 26.83
C GLN A 182 -1.83 -3.12 27.64
N GLY A 183 -1.58 -4.44 27.53
CA GLY A 183 -2.35 -5.49 28.19
C GLY A 183 -3.62 -5.91 27.45
N ASP A 184 -3.88 -5.38 26.25
CA ASP A 184 -4.97 -5.80 25.37
C ASP A 184 -4.51 -6.92 24.43
N THR A 185 -4.23 -8.09 24.98
CA THR A 185 -3.62 -9.23 24.27
C THR A 185 -4.61 -10.32 23.88
N TYR A 186 -5.91 -10.10 24.08
CA TYR A 186 -6.99 -11.04 23.78
C TYR A 186 -8.05 -10.36 22.92
N GLY A 187 -9.06 -11.11 22.51
CA GLY A 187 -10.11 -10.62 21.61
C GLY A 187 -9.91 -11.08 20.18
N ASN A 188 -10.58 -10.40 19.27
CA ASN A 188 -10.56 -10.75 17.85
C ASN A 188 -9.29 -10.26 17.15
N MET A 189 -8.87 -11.01 16.13
CA MET A 189 -7.84 -10.51 15.22
C MET A 189 -8.43 -9.39 14.37
N GLY A 190 -7.68 -8.31 14.23
CA GLY A 190 -8.07 -7.17 13.40
C GLY A 190 -6.86 -6.44 12.85
N ASP A 191 -7.07 -5.63 11.86
CA ASP A 191 -6.02 -4.95 11.10
C ASP A 191 -6.05 -3.44 11.35
N ALA A 192 -4.87 -2.84 11.33
CA ALA A 192 -4.65 -1.40 11.33
C ALA A 192 -3.51 -1.01 10.39
N LEU A 193 -3.43 0.26 10.04
CA LEU A 193 -2.33 0.82 9.25
C LEU A 193 -1.45 1.72 10.11
N ILE A 194 -0.15 1.62 9.88
CA ILE A 194 0.85 2.53 10.44
C ILE A 194 1.92 2.81 9.39
N ALA A 195 2.46 4.01 9.39
CA ALA A 195 3.56 4.39 8.51
C ALA A 195 4.74 4.93 9.32
N PHE A 196 5.94 4.72 8.80
CA PHE A 196 7.17 5.27 9.35
C PHE A 196 7.86 6.11 8.29
N ASN A 197 8.18 7.37 8.63
CA ASN A 197 8.95 8.24 7.76
C ASN A 197 10.44 7.94 7.91
N LEU A 198 11.04 7.42 6.85
CA LEU A 198 12.44 7.01 6.79
C LEU A 198 13.32 7.98 5.95
N ASN A 199 12.76 9.11 5.52
CA ASN A 199 13.50 10.08 4.70
C ASN A 199 14.72 10.69 5.42
N GLY A 200 14.77 10.61 6.73
CA GLY A 200 15.92 11.04 7.53
C GLY A 200 17.07 10.05 7.60
N LEU A 201 16.95 8.86 6.98
CA LEU A 201 18.03 7.89 6.96
C LEU A 201 19.23 8.38 6.16
N PRO A 202 20.46 8.01 6.58
CA PRO A 202 21.66 8.28 5.78
C PRO A 202 21.56 7.63 4.40
N ARG A 203 22.15 8.29 3.41
CA ARG A 203 22.23 7.80 2.02
C ARG A 203 23.66 7.36 1.73
N ASP A 204 23.89 6.07 1.88
CA ASP A 204 25.22 5.50 1.61
C ASP A 204 25.33 5.10 0.13
N GLY A 205 25.62 6.11 -0.71
CA GLY A 205 25.84 5.91 -2.14
C GLY A 205 24.62 6.02 -3.04
N GLY A 206 23.47 6.51 -2.51
CA GLY A 206 22.28 6.77 -3.31
C GLY A 206 20.96 6.78 -2.56
N ASN A 207 19.89 7.05 -3.29
CA ASN A 207 18.55 7.12 -2.68
C ASN A 207 17.88 5.74 -2.52
N ASN A 208 18.34 4.72 -3.23
CA ASN A 208 17.77 3.37 -3.16
C ASN A 208 18.48 2.57 -2.07
N VAL A 209 17.73 2.20 -1.04
CA VAL A 209 18.22 1.41 0.09
C VAL A 209 17.38 0.14 0.26
N THR A 210 17.97 -0.89 0.87
CA THR A 210 17.23 -2.07 1.29
C THR A 210 17.11 -2.04 2.79
N ILE A 211 15.89 -1.86 3.31
CA ILE A 211 15.62 -1.92 4.74
C ILE A 211 15.26 -3.35 5.14
N ARG A 212 15.81 -3.80 6.25
CA ARG A 212 15.44 -5.06 6.89
C ARG A 212 14.56 -4.78 8.08
N LEU A 213 13.39 -5.39 8.11
CA LEU A 213 12.44 -5.28 9.21
C LEU A 213 12.35 -6.62 9.94
N ASN A 214 12.61 -6.60 11.24
CA ASN A 214 12.45 -7.74 12.13
C ASN A 214 11.26 -7.49 13.07
N TRP A 215 10.52 -8.52 13.43
CA TRP A 215 9.43 -8.41 14.41
C TRP A 215 9.14 -9.73 15.10
N ARG A 216 8.50 -9.63 16.26
CA ARG A 216 7.94 -10.78 16.96
C ARG A 216 6.53 -11.06 16.46
N SER A 217 6.33 -12.20 15.78
CA SER A 217 5.02 -12.66 15.36
C SER A 217 4.41 -13.63 16.36
N PHE A 218 3.14 -14.01 16.18
CA PHE A 218 2.50 -15.06 16.99
C PHE A 218 3.16 -16.44 16.83
N THR A 219 3.95 -16.62 15.77
CA THR A 219 4.64 -17.89 15.47
C THR A 219 6.16 -17.82 15.66
N GLY A 220 6.66 -16.74 16.28
CA GLY A 220 8.08 -16.52 16.53
C GLY A 220 8.62 -15.31 15.80
N TYR A 221 9.96 -15.12 15.85
CA TYR A 221 10.59 -14.00 15.17
C TYR A 221 10.58 -14.17 13.65
N LYS A 222 10.32 -13.08 12.96
CA LYS A 222 10.29 -12.99 11.49
C LYS A 222 11.11 -11.80 11.03
N SER A 223 11.55 -11.85 9.77
CA SER A 223 12.18 -10.73 9.09
C SER A 223 11.76 -10.66 7.62
N VAL A 224 11.85 -9.47 7.04
CA VAL A 224 11.60 -9.20 5.63
C VAL A 224 12.43 -8.01 5.16
N ASP A 225 12.87 -8.06 3.92
CA ASP A 225 13.56 -6.96 3.27
C ASP A 225 12.57 -6.18 2.37
N PHE A 226 12.65 -4.83 2.44
CA PHE A 226 11.93 -3.92 1.56
C PHE A 226 12.94 -3.08 0.78
N LYS A 227 12.70 -2.91 -0.51
CA LYS A 227 13.39 -1.88 -1.30
C LYS A 227 12.68 -0.56 -1.07
N LEU A 228 13.41 0.46 -0.66
CA LEU A 228 12.90 1.78 -0.38
C LEU A 228 13.70 2.81 -1.16
N ARG A 229 13.02 3.72 -1.83
CA ARG A 229 13.62 4.93 -2.37
C ARG A 229 13.39 6.07 -1.40
N LEU A 230 14.50 6.63 -0.88
CA LEU A 230 14.49 7.86 -0.12
C LEU A 230 14.34 9.04 -1.07
N ARG A 231 13.68 10.10 -0.63
CA ARG A 231 13.59 11.32 -1.43
C ARG A 231 14.96 11.93 -1.63
N PRO A 232 15.20 12.58 -2.77
CA PRO A 232 16.43 13.39 -2.95
C PRO A 232 16.57 14.42 -1.83
N GLU A 233 17.78 14.71 -1.39
CA GLU A 233 18.02 15.82 -0.48
C GLU A 233 17.64 17.13 -1.19
N GLN A 234 16.97 18.04 -0.47
CA GLN A 234 16.64 19.35 -1.02
C GLN A 234 17.96 20.09 -1.31
N GLY A 235 18.37 20.13 -2.56
CA GLY A 235 19.61 20.79 -3.02
C GLY A 235 20.25 20.15 -4.24
N ASP A 236 19.93 18.92 -4.57
CA ASP A 236 20.50 18.26 -5.76
C ASP A 236 19.47 18.19 -6.89
N GLY A 237 19.55 19.15 -7.79
CA GLY A 237 18.68 19.30 -8.96
C GLY A 237 19.07 18.40 -10.13
N SER A 238 19.56 17.18 -9.90
CA SER A 238 19.84 16.23 -10.97
C SER A 238 19.71 14.78 -10.50
N ASP A 239 18.59 14.15 -10.80
CA ASP A 239 18.56 12.86 -11.50
C ASP A 239 17.12 12.38 -11.75
N ASN A 240 16.66 12.60 -12.98
CA ASN A 240 15.45 12.01 -13.53
C ASN A 240 15.84 10.92 -14.53
N THR A 241 16.63 9.93 -14.14
CA THR A 241 16.84 8.72 -14.93
C THR A 241 17.01 7.52 -14.00
N GLY A 242 15.93 6.86 -13.68
CA GLY A 242 15.93 5.60 -12.97
C GLY A 242 14.90 4.67 -13.58
N GLU A 243 15.34 3.62 -14.27
CA GLU A 243 14.51 2.47 -14.57
C GLU A 243 13.93 1.93 -13.25
N GLY A 244 12.66 2.23 -13.01
CA GLY A 244 11.92 1.76 -11.85
C GLY A 244 11.40 0.36 -12.10
N ASP A 245 11.85 -0.59 -11.30
CA ASP A 245 11.13 -1.85 -11.10
C ASP A 245 9.81 -1.51 -10.39
N ASN A 246 8.75 -1.48 -11.17
CA ASN A 246 7.44 -0.95 -10.82
C ASN A 246 6.72 -1.97 -9.91
N THR A 247 7.03 -1.96 -8.60
CA THR A 247 6.28 -2.68 -7.57
C THR A 247 5.36 -1.76 -6.77
N GLY A 248 5.06 -0.58 -7.30
CA GLY A 248 4.06 0.33 -6.74
C GLY A 248 2.69 -0.34 -6.77
N GLY A 249 2.17 -0.63 -5.58
CA GLY A 249 0.93 -1.36 -5.42
C GLY A 249 -0.29 -0.49 -5.69
N THR A 250 -0.61 -0.23 -6.95
CA THR A 250 -1.96 0.16 -7.30
C THR A 250 -2.78 -1.09 -7.49
N ASN A 251 -3.74 -1.31 -6.62
CA ASN A 251 -4.71 -2.36 -6.80
C ASN A 251 -6.03 -1.76 -7.28
N ASN A 252 -6.56 -2.29 -8.36
CA ASN A 252 -7.93 -1.98 -8.85
C ASN A 252 -9.01 -2.59 -7.92
N GLY A 253 -8.62 -3.08 -6.75
CA GLY A 253 -9.50 -3.61 -5.72
C GLY A 253 -9.89 -2.53 -4.70
N GLU A 254 -11.18 -2.41 -4.45
CA GLU A 254 -11.70 -1.63 -3.34
C GLU A 254 -11.19 -2.25 -2.02
N VAL A 255 -10.45 -1.47 -1.21
CA VAL A 255 -10.22 -1.86 0.18
C VAL A 255 -11.47 -1.51 0.94
N ASP A 256 -12.10 -2.51 1.52
CA ASP A 256 -13.17 -2.30 2.48
C ASP A 256 -12.60 -1.56 3.69
N PRO A 257 -13.03 -0.31 3.96
CA PRO A 257 -12.58 0.43 5.16
C PRO A 257 -12.83 -0.35 6.46
N ALA A 258 -13.86 -1.20 6.49
CA ALA A 258 -14.12 -2.07 7.64
C ALA A 258 -13.00 -3.12 7.86
N SER A 259 -12.21 -3.42 6.82
CA SER A 259 -11.09 -4.36 6.94
C SER A 259 -9.88 -3.81 7.71
N ILE A 260 -9.84 -2.50 7.94
CA ILE A 260 -8.81 -1.77 8.71
C ILE A 260 -9.44 -1.01 9.89
N ALA A 261 -10.40 -1.62 10.53
CA ALA A 261 -11.29 -0.99 11.54
C ALA A 261 -10.60 -0.47 12.78
N TYR A 262 -9.30 -0.76 12.96
CA TYR A 262 -8.57 -0.42 14.18
C TYR A 262 -7.52 0.68 14.01
N ASN A 263 -7.57 1.44 12.90
CA ASN A 263 -6.62 2.54 12.67
C ASN A 263 -6.59 3.59 13.79
N ASP A 264 -7.74 3.88 14.39
CA ASP A 264 -7.87 4.86 15.48
C ASP A 264 -7.25 4.37 16.79
N TYR A 265 -6.91 3.10 16.91
CA TYR A 265 -6.36 2.46 18.10
C TYR A 265 -4.87 2.16 18.00
N VAL A 266 -4.16 2.73 17.03
CA VAL A 266 -2.71 2.60 16.87
C VAL A 266 -2.02 3.92 17.20
N GLU A 267 -1.00 3.87 18.06
CA GLU A 267 -0.13 4.99 18.45
C GLU A 267 1.36 4.67 18.26
#